data_b3b619ceaa78e072c66f32c396f3b25d
#
_entry.id   b3b619ceaa78e072c66f32c396f3b25d
#
_cell.length_a   1.000
_cell.length_b   1.000
_cell.length_c   1.000
_cell.angle_alpha   90.00
_cell.angle_beta   90.00
_cell.angle_gamma   90.00
#
_symmetry.space_group_name_H-M   'P 1'
#
loop_
_entity.id
_entity.type
_entity.pdbx_description
1 polymer ?
#
loop_
_entity_poly.entity_id
_entity_poly.type
_entity_poly.pdbx_seq_one_letter_code
_entity_poly.pdbx_strand_id
1 'polypeptide(L)'
;ISNGMWPMLWPTIYPFDSTLQIGGDGGAHVVMPVVPSGKERAPDFMAPEPDPRLAGFETLDSGNITGYAAITEINRDPETGEAVGLATNSGAVRRPWGIARFEEEIEHRTDDEDPAKTSVTGRYALSQELEDRTLRFETEVSFTSDESDFRLTFDRRLLVDGEIFAEKSWDEIIPRDFQ
;
A
#
# COMPACT_ATOMS: atom_id res chain seq x y z
N ILE A 1 6.21 16.99 2.93
CA ILE A 1 7.15 15.85 2.83
C ILE A 1 6.31 14.61 3.06
N SER A 2 5.91 13.93 2.00
CA SER A 2 5.26 12.64 2.12
C SER A 2 6.33 11.57 2.31
N ASN A 3 6.13 10.68 3.26
CA ASN A 3 6.96 9.48 3.32
C ASN A 3 6.44 8.54 2.21
N GLY A 4 7.27 8.18 1.34
CA GLY A 4 7.28 7.30 0.21
C GLY A 4 6.15 6.31 -0.12
N MET A 5 4.97 6.39 0.48
CA MET A 5 3.83 5.53 0.14
C MET A 5 2.99 6.07 -1.04
N TRP A 6 3.28 7.30 -1.48
CA TRP A 6 2.60 7.95 -2.61
C TRP A 6 3.49 8.20 -3.84
N PRO A 7 4.70 7.64 -3.99
CA PRO A 7 5.58 7.98 -5.09
C PRO A 7 5.03 7.58 -6.45
N MET A 8 4.09 6.69 -6.50
CA MET A 8 3.57 6.16 -7.74
C MET A 8 2.75 7.12 -8.59
N LEU A 9 2.16 8.09 -7.93
CA LEU A 9 1.33 9.08 -8.63
C LEU A 9 2.10 10.38 -8.87
N TRP A 10 3.39 10.45 -8.45
CA TRP A 10 4.11 11.70 -8.42
C TRP A 10 5.57 11.74 -8.91
N PRO A 11 6.04 10.95 -9.82
CA PRO A 11 7.20 11.40 -10.55
C PRO A 11 6.73 12.48 -11.55
N THR A 12 6.68 13.72 -11.09
CA THR A 12 6.39 14.86 -11.93
C THR A 12 7.68 15.34 -12.56
N ILE A 13 7.77 15.31 -13.89
CA ILE A 13 8.84 15.96 -14.61
C ILE A 13 8.48 17.44 -14.74
N TYR A 14 9.20 18.28 -14.04
CA TYR A 14 9.01 19.73 -14.19
C TYR A 14 9.78 20.22 -15.42
N PRO A 15 9.16 20.99 -16.30
CA PRO A 15 9.83 21.53 -17.50
C PRO A 15 10.79 22.68 -17.17
N PHE A 16 11.05 22.94 -15.89
CA PHE A 16 11.93 23.97 -15.40
C PHE A 16 12.61 23.57 -14.10
N ASP A 17 13.80 24.10 -13.87
CA ASP A 17 14.50 23.91 -12.61
C ASP A 17 13.74 24.59 -11.48
N SER A 18 13.40 23.79 -10.47
CA SER A 18 12.74 24.28 -9.25
C SER A 18 13.74 24.33 -8.11
N THR A 19 13.79 25.43 -7.39
CA THR A 19 14.62 25.58 -6.21
C THR A 19 13.77 25.85 -4.98
N LEU A 20 13.92 25.02 -3.94
CA LEU A 20 13.35 25.28 -2.63
C LEU A 20 14.43 25.80 -1.67
N GLN A 21 14.31 27.02 -1.23
CA GLN A 21 15.18 27.58 -0.19
C GLN A 21 14.57 27.30 1.18
N ILE A 22 15.33 26.59 2.04
CA ILE A 22 14.93 26.30 3.42
C ILE A 22 15.84 27.08 4.36
N GLY A 23 15.23 27.90 5.24
CA GLY A 23 15.96 28.77 6.16
C GLY A 23 16.45 30.07 5.53
N GLY A 24 17.14 30.91 6.34
CA GLY A 24 17.58 32.26 5.95
C GLY A 24 16.44 33.28 5.89
N ASP A 25 16.79 34.53 5.55
CA ASP A 25 15.82 35.62 5.41
C ASP A 25 14.92 35.37 4.19
N GLY A 26 13.62 35.12 4.44
CA GLY A 26 12.64 34.88 3.38
C GLY A 26 12.52 33.43 2.89
N GLY A 27 13.27 32.51 3.43
CA GLY A 27 13.15 31.07 3.13
C GLY A 27 11.99 30.38 3.87
N ALA A 28 11.57 29.23 3.36
CA ALA A 28 10.58 28.40 4.03
C ALA A 28 11.15 27.87 5.37
N HIS A 29 10.34 27.86 6.42
CA HIS A 29 10.70 27.33 7.71
C HIS A 29 9.53 26.55 8.32
N VAL A 30 9.87 25.58 9.16
CA VAL A 30 8.90 24.79 9.92
C VAL A 30 8.90 25.27 11.35
N VAL A 31 7.74 25.73 11.82
CA VAL A 31 7.54 26.07 13.23
C VAL A 31 6.96 24.85 13.94
N MET A 32 7.76 24.25 14.81
CA MET A 32 7.29 23.13 15.65
C MET A 32 7.00 23.64 17.06
N PRO A 33 5.76 23.59 17.53
CA PRO A 33 5.46 23.89 18.93
C PRO A 33 6.11 22.82 19.82
N VAL A 34 6.90 23.27 20.79
CA VAL A 34 7.49 22.38 21.79
C VAL A 34 6.65 22.41 23.05
N VAL A 35 6.07 21.29 23.42
CA VAL A 35 5.41 21.12 24.69
C VAL A 35 6.47 20.72 25.73
N PRO A 36 6.64 21.49 26.84
CA PRO A 36 7.60 21.12 27.87
C PRO A 36 7.23 19.75 28.46
N SER A 37 8.20 18.82 28.49
CA SER A 37 8.01 17.49 29.03
C SER A 37 7.57 17.54 30.50
N GLY A 38 6.71 16.64 30.92
CA GLY A 38 6.21 16.52 32.29
C GLY A 38 4.95 17.35 32.60
N LYS A 39 4.38 18.03 31.59
CA LYS A 39 3.07 18.70 31.70
C LYS A 39 1.95 17.99 30.94
N GLU A 40 2.32 16.95 30.21
CA GLU A 40 1.38 16.13 29.49
C GLU A 40 0.57 15.30 30.48
N ARG A 41 -0.72 15.51 30.51
CA ARG A 41 -1.65 14.59 31.15
C ARG A 41 -2.18 13.64 30.10
N ALA A 42 -1.89 12.36 30.25
CA ALA A 42 -2.51 11.35 29.40
C ALA A 42 -4.05 11.47 29.59
N PRO A 43 -4.81 11.63 28.51
CA PRO A 43 -6.26 11.62 28.61
C PRO A 43 -6.72 10.25 29.12
N ASP A 44 -7.72 10.27 30.01
CA ASP A 44 -8.43 9.06 30.43
C ASP A 44 -9.31 8.59 29.26
N PHE A 45 -8.81 7.63 28.49
CA PHE A 45 -9.62 6.97 27.48
C PHE A 45 -10.43 5.86 28.15
N MET A 46 -11.75 5.96 28.05
CA MET A 46 -12.60 4.81 28.35
C MET A 46 -12.32 3.72 27.31
N ALA A 47 -12.30 2.47 27.75
CA ALA A 47 -12.24 1.34 26.82
C ALA A 47 -13.42 1.46 25.83
N PRO A 48 -13.18 1.25 24.53
CA PRO A 48 -14.28 1.28 23.55
C PRO A 48 -15.29 0.19 23.88
N GLU A 49 -16.57 0.52 23.73
CA GLU A 49 -17.62 -0.50 23.82
C GLU A 49 -17.40 -1.56 22.73
N PRO A 50 -17.60 -2.84 23.03
CA PRO A 50 -17.52 -3.88 22.02
C PRO A 50 -18.50 -3.60 20.87
N ASP A 51 -18.00 -3.56 19.65
CA ASP A 51 -18.87 -3.40 18.47
C ASP A 51 -19.68 -4.69 18.25
N PRO A 52 -21.02 -4.65 18.33
CA PRO A 52 -21.85 -5.83 18.15
C PRO A 52 -21.71 -6.43 16.74
N ARG A 53 -21.22 -5.67 15.75
CA ARG A 53 -20.93 -6.17 14.40
C ARG A 53 -19.73 -7.12 14.36
N LEU A 54 -18.88 -7.07 15.39
CA LEU A 54 -17.74 -7.95 15.57
C LEU A 54 -18.06 -9.18 16.42
N ALA A 55 -19.30 -9.33 16.87
CA ALA A 55 -19.72 -10.52 17.63
C ALA A 55 -19.53 -11.78 16.78
N GLY A 56 -18.85 -12.78 17.35
CA GLY A 56 -18.52 -14.04 16.66
C GLY A 56 -17.29 -13.97 15.74
N PHE A 57 -16.54 -12.86 15.80
CA PHE A 57 -15.22 -12.79 15.17
C PHE A 57 -14.15 -13.38 16.09
N GLU A 58 -13.32 -14.22 15.55
CA GLU A 58 -12.17 -14.80 16.23
C GLU A 58 -10.95 -14.73 15.30
N THR A 59 -9.88 -14.10 15.74
CA THR A 59 -8.60 -14.14 15.02
C THR A 59 -7.99 -15.52 15.18
N LEU A 60 -7.87 -16.26 14.09
CA LEU A 60 -7.23 -17.58 14.05
C LEU A 60 -5.73 -17.48 13.82
N ASP A 61 -5.33 -16.51 13.01
CA ASP A 61 -3.95 -16.19 12.70
C ASP A 61 -3.82 -14.69 12.50
N SER A 62 -2.95 -14.06 13.29
CA SER A 62 -2.64 -12.63 13.12
C SER A 62 -1.78 -12.37 11.89
N GLY A 63 -1.20 -13.44 11.32
CA GLY A 63 -0.42 -13.38 10.11
C GLY A 63 0.88 -12.59 10.23
N ASN A 64 1.35 -12.16 9.07
CA ASN A 64 2.53 -11.31 8.94
C ASN A 64 2.11 -9.96 8.37
N ILE A 65 2.57 -8.87 8.98
CA ILE A 65 2.37 -7.51 8.49
C ILE A 65 3.73 -6.82 8.43
N THR A 66 4.20 -6.52 7.23
CA THR A 66 5.42 -5.75 6.99
C THR A 66 5.15 -4.65 5.97
N GLY A 67 5.92 -3.57 6.00
CA GLY A 67 5.80 -2.48 5.04
C GLY A 67 4.59 -1.56 5.22
N TYR A 68 3.76 -1.79 6.23
CA TYR A 68 2.59 -0.96 6.56
C TYR A 68 2.83 -0.18 7.86
N ALA A 69 2.24 1.01 7.93
CA ALA A 69 2.27 1.87 9.12
C ALA A 69 3.68 2.14 9.67
N ALA A 70 4.03 1.59 10.81
CA ALA A 70 5.29 1.85 11.50
C ALA A 70 6.46 0.99 11.03
N ILE A 71 6.21 -0.07 10.24
CA ILE A 71 7.23 -1.00 9.78
C ILE A 71 7.31 -0.88 8.25
N THR A 72 8.14 0.00 7.76
CA THR A 72 8.41 0.15 6.33
C THR A 72 9.85 -0.23 6.06
N GLU A 73 10.05 -1.26 5.27
CA GLU A 73 11.37 -1.66 4.79
C GLU A 73 11.55 -1.13 3.36
N ILE A 74 12.55 -0.28 3.19
CA ILE A 74 12.97 0.21 1.89
C ILE A 74 14.44 -0.18 1.72
N ASN A 75 14.70 -1.01 0.75
CA ASN A 75 16.05 -1.40 0.36
C ASN A 75 16.50 -0.51 -0.80
N ARG A 76 17.64 0.14 -0.63
CA ARG A 76 18.24 0.99 -1.65
C ARG A 76 19.57 0.39 -2.09
N ASP A 77 19.73 0.25 -3.39
CA ASP A 77 21.02 -0.09 -3.99
C ASP A 77 21.82 1.20 -4.23
N PRO A 78 22.95 1.39 -3.52
CA PRO A 78 23.77 2.60 -3.68
C PRO A 78 24.53 2.66 -5.01
N GLU A 79 24.64 1.56 -5.75
CA GLU A 79 25.35 1.53 -7.04
C GLU A 79 24.41 1.90 -8.19
N THR A 80 23.14 1.48 -8.11
CA THR A 80 22.17 1.71 -9.18
C THR A 80 21.20 2.85 -8.88
N GLY A 81 21.09 3.28 -7.62
CA GLY A 81 20.09 4.26 -7.19
C GLY A 81 18.66 3.68 -7.08
N GLU A 82 18.48 2.40 -7.39
CA GLU A 82 17.17 1.76 -7.27
C GLU A 82 16.76 1.62 -5.80
N ALA A 83 15.52 1.99 -5.49
CA ALA A 83 14.91 1.76 -4.19
C ALA A 83 13.71 0.82 -4.34
N VAL A 84 13.66 -0.21 -3.49
CA VAL A 84 12.61 -1.23 -3.47
C VAL A 84 11.95 -1.24 -2.10
N GLY A 85 10.64 -1.01 -2.08
CA GLY A 85 9.79 -1.16 -0.90
C GLY A 85 8.90 -2.38 -1.04
N LEU A 86 8.92 -3.27 -0.06
CA LEU A 86 8.06 -4.45 0.00
C LEU A 86 7.08 -4.33 1.16
N ALA A 87 5.79 -4.55 0.88
CA ALA A 87 4.76 -4.66 1.89
C ALA A 87 4.07 -6.02 1.77
N THR A 88 3.90 -6.69 2.90
CA THR A 88 3.17 -7.97 2.99
C THR A 88 2.14 -7.91 4.09
N ASN A 89 1.03 -8.58 3.89
CA ASN A 89 0.00 -8.73 4.90
C ASN A 89 -0.72 -10.08 4.71
N SER A 90 -0.98 -10.77 5.80
CA SER A 90 -1.72 -12.03 5.77
C SER A 90 -2.47 -12.23 7.09
N GLY A 91 -3.46 -13.10 7.07
CA GLY A 91 -4.17 -13.44 8.29
C GLY A 91 -5.36 -14.37 8.05
N ALA A 92 -5.93 -14.83 9.17
CA ALA A 92 -7.11 -15.67 9.16
C ALA A 92 -8.06 -15.28 10.28
N VAL A 93 -9.34 -15.18 9.93
CA VAL A 93 -10.41 -14.79 10.86
C VAL A 93 -11.57 -15.76 10.73
N ARG A 94 -12.03 -16.29 11.86
CA ARG A 94 -13.33 -16.96 11.94
C ARG A 94 -14.44 -15.92 12.01
N ARG A 95 -15.48 -16.14 11.25
CA ARG A 95 -16.70 -15.33 11.22
C ARG A 95 -17.91 -16.23 11.48
N PRO A 96 -19.08 -15.71 11.84
CA PRO A 96 -20.29 -16.52 12.05
C PRO A 96 -20.68 -17.41 10.86
N TRP A 97 -20.26 -17.05 9.65
CA TRP A 97 -20.58 -17.74 8.42
C TRP A 97 -19.44 -18.59 7.83
N GLY A 98 -18.27 -18.63 8.47
CA GLY A 98 -17.13 -19.42 7.99
C GLY A 98 -15.78 -18.84 8.34
N ILE A 99 -14.73 -19.22 7.62
CA ILE A 99 -13.37 -18.75 7.83
C ILE A 99 -12.93 -17.94 6.62
N ALA A 100 -12.41 -16.75 6.88
CA ALA A 100 -11.75 -15.92 5.88
C ALA A 100 -10.23 -15.97 6.09
N ARG A 101 -9.48 -16.19 5.00
CA ARG A 101 -8.01 -16.11 4.96
C ARG A 101 -7.61 -15.16 3.85
N PHE A 102 -6.65 -14.31 4.13
CA PHE A 102 -6.13 -13.38 3.13
C PHE A 102 -4.61 -13.35 3.13
N GLU A 103 -4.06 -13.04 1.99
CA GLU A 103 -2.64 -12.79 1.76
C GLU A 103 -2.49 -11.66 0.75
N GLU A 104 -1.54 -10.79 1.00
CA GLU A 104 -1.26 -9.61 0.20
C GLU A 104 0.24 -9.38 0.12
N GLU A 105 0.71 -9.00 -1.04
CA GLU A 105 2.09 -8.58 -1.27
C GLU A 105 2.08 -7.44 -2.29
N ILE A 106 2.78 -6.35 -1.97
CA ILE A 106 2.96 -5.20 -2.85
C ILE A 106 4.43 -4.82 -2.85
N GLU A 107 5.02 -4.73 -4.04
CA GLU A 107 6.37 -4.26 -4.26
C GLU A 107 6.34 -2.93 -5.02
N HIS A 108 7.06 -1.96 -4.52
CA HIS A 108 7.27 -0.66 -5.15
C HIS A 108 8.73 -0.54 -5.56
N ARG A 109 9.00 -0.04 -6.77
CA ARG A 109 10.35 0.26 -7.25
C ARG A 109 10.40 1.67 -7.77
N THR A 110 11.47 2.37 -7.43
CA THR A 110 11.78 3.70 -7.95
C THR A 110 13.26 3.80 -8.29
N ASP A 111 13.58 4.68 -9.22
CA ASP A 111 14.95 4.97 -9.64
C ASP A 111 15.25 6.44 -9.28
N ASP A 112 16.36 6.68 -8.57
CA ASP A 112 16.73 8.05 -8.15
C ASP A 112 17.21 8.91 -9.32
N GLU A 113 17.79 8.27 -10.35
CA GLU A 113 18.29 8.97 -11.53
C GLU A 113 17.19 9.22 -12.56
N ASP A 114 16.16 8.38 -12.56
CA ASP A 114 14.99 8.51 -13.43
C ASP A 114 13.69 8.39 -12.63
N PRO A 115 13.23 9.46 -12.00
CA PRO A 115 12.00 9.44 -11.20
C PRO A 115 10.73 9.12 -12.00
N ALA A 116 10.76 9.23 -13.31
CA ALA A 116 9.65 8.83 -14.17
C ALA A 116 9.51 7.31 -14.26
N LYS A 117 10.62 6.59 -14.05
CA LYS A 117 10.67 5.13 -14.12
C LYS A 117 10.34 4.51 -12.77
N THR A 118 9.08 4.20 -12.57
CA THR A 118 8.60 3.55 -11.36
C THR A 118 7.76 2.34 -11.68
N SER A 119 7.65 1.43 -10.72
CA SER A 119 6.73 0.31 -10.84
C SER A 119 6.10 -0.07 -9.52
N VAL A 120 4.87 -0.59 -9.58
CA VAL A 120 4.24 -1.36 -8.52
C VAL A 120 3.73 -2.65 -9.08
N THR A 121 4.09 -3.72 -8.42
CA THR A 121 3.45 -5.02 -8.63
C THR A 121 2.78 -5.44 -7.33
N GLY A 122 1.62 -6.06 -7.44
CA GLY A 122 0.88 -6.49 -6.27
C GLY A 122 0.06 -7.72 -6.56
N ARG A 123 -0.13 -8.53 -5.53
CA ARG A 123 -1.04 -9.66 -5.55
C ARG A 123 -1.82 -9.71 -4.24
N TYR A 124 -3.08 -10.07 -4.36
CA TYR A 124 -3.96 -10.27 -3.23
C TYR A 124 -4.80 -11.52 -3.45
N ALA A 125 -4.95 -12.31 -2.41
CA ALA A 125 -5.86 -13.43 -2.41
C ALA A 125 -6.70 -13.44 -1.12
N LEU A 126 -7.99 -13.70 -1.28
CA LEU A 126 -8.95 -13.88 -0.20
C LEU A 126 -9.68 -15.20 -0.40
N SER A 127 -9.55 -16.12 0.55
CA SER A 127 -10.35 -17.35 0.59
C SER A 127 -11.43 -17.23 1.66
N GLN A 128 -12.62 -17.72 1.34
CA GLN A 128 -13.76 -17.82 2.25
C GLN A 128 -14.24 -19.25 2.28
N GLU A 129 -13.97 -19.94 3.38
CA GLU A 129 -14.42 -21.31 3.63
C GLU A 129 -15.82 -21.25 4.24
N LEU A 130 -16.84 -21.52 3.44
CA LEU A 130 -18.24 -21.59 3.85
C LEU A 130 -18.61 -23.04 4.19
N GLU A 131 -19.80 -23.27 4.73
CA GLU A 131 -20.26 -24.61 5.11
C GLU A 131 -20.37 -25.58 3.90
N ASP A 132 -20.77 -25.06 2.74
CA ASP A 132 -21.09 -25.82 1.54
C ASP A 132 -20.10 -25.64 0.37
N ARG A 133 -19.17 -24.68 0.47
CA ARG A 133 -18.22 -24.35 -0.61
C ARG A 133 -17.08 -23.47 -0.13
N THR A 134 -16.05 -23.40 -0.96
CA THR A 134 -14.97 -22.44 -0.82
C THR A 134 -15.00 -21.44 -1.94
N LEU A 135 -14.97 -20.15 -1.60
CA LEU A 135 -14.78 -19.07 -2.55
C LEU A 135 -13.33 -18.58 -2.44
N ARG A 136 -12.68 -18.34 -3.59
CA ARG A 136 -11.37 -17.72 -3.61
C ARG A 136 -11.36 -16.59 -4.63
N PHE A 137 -10.99 -15.44 -4.17
CA PHE A 137 -10.80 -14.25 -4.98
C PHE A 137 -9.30 -13.96 -5.09
N GLU A 138 -8.80 -13.79 -6.30
CA GLU A 138 -7.41 -13.49 -6.59
C GLU A 138 -7.30 -12.26 -7.46
N THR A 139 -6.32 -11.43 -7.18
CA THR A 139 -5.96 -10.30 -8.02
C THR A 139 -4.45 -10.20 -8.18
N GLU A 140 -4.04 -9.74 -9.35
CA GLU A 140 -2.66 -9.39 -9.67
C GLU A 140 -2.67 -8.04 -10.39
N VAL A 141 -1.77 -7.15 -10.00
CA VAL A 141 -1.62 -5.82 -10.59
C VAL A 141 -0.16 -5.57 -10.96
N SER A 142 0.05 -4.98 -12.12
CA SER A 142 1.31 -4.35 -12.49
C SER A 142 1.01 -2.96 -13.00
N PHE A 143 1.65 -1.98 -12.39
CA PHE A 143 1.58 -0.58 -12.80
C PHE A 143 3.00 -0.06 -12.97
N THR A 144 3.33 0.37 -14.17
CA THR A 144 4.65 0.90 -14.51
C THR A 144 4.52 2.27 -15.12
N SER A 145 5.55 3.08 -15.02
CA SER A 145 5.62 4.36 -15.70
C SER A 145 6.97 4.60 -16.37
N ASP A 146 6.96 5.41 -17.39
CA ASP A 146 8.11 6.04 -18.03
C ASP A 146 7.81 7.53 -18.24
N GLU A 147 8.64 8.24 -19.00
CA GLU A 147 8.47 9.68 -19.25
C GLU A 147 7.17 10.04 -20.00
N SER A 148 6.57 9.10 -20.71
CA SER A 148 5.44 9.35 -21.60
C SER A 148 4.14 8.71 -21.15
N ASP A 149 4.22 7.55 -20.51
CA ASP A 149 3.04 6.73 -20.27
C ASP A 149 3.02 6.08 -18.88
N PHE A 150 1.82 5.83 -18.39
CA PHE A 150 1.53 4.82 -17.39
C PHE A 150 0.98 3.58 -18.07
N ARG A 151 1.41 2.40 -17.62
CA ARG A 151 0.92 1.11 -18.09
C ARG A 151 0.37 0.33 -16.93
N LEU A 152 -0.89 -0.06 -17.04
CA LEU A 152 -1.61 -0.83 -16.05
C LEU A 152 -2.03 -2.16 -16.62
N THR A 153 -1.62 -3.25 -15.97
CA THR A 153 -2.30 -4.54 -16.14
C THR A 153 -2.95 -4.93 -14.82
N PHE A 154 -4.15 -5.43 -14.87
CA PHE A 154 -4.88 -5.89 -13.71
C PHE A 154 -5.67 -7.15 -14.04
N ASP A 155 -5.37 -8.24 -13.35
CA ASP A 155 -6.06 -9.51 -13.47
C ASP A 155 -6.86 -9.80 -12.22
N ARG A 156 -8.05 -10.35 -12.42
CA ARG A 156 -8.95 -10.74 -11.35
C ARG A 156 -9.59 -12.08 -11.65
N ARG A 157 -9.57 -12.99 -10.68
CA ARG A 157 -10.23 -14.31 -10.76
C ARG A 157 -11.10 -14.56 -9.52
N LEU A 158 -12.22 -15.17 -9.75
CA LEU A 158 -13.08 -15.75 -8.73
C LEU A 158 -13.15 -17.25 -8.96
N LEU A 159 -12.80 -18.02 -7.95
CA LEU A 159 -12.86 -19.48 -7.97
C LEU A 159 -13.95 -19.94 -6.98
N VAL A 160 -14.64 -21.00 -7.34
CA VAL A 160 -15.59 -21.71 -6.48
C VAL A 160 -15.10 -23.17 -6.42
N ASP A 161 -14.79 -23.67 -5.23
CA ASP A 161 -14.24 -25.01 -5.00
C ASP A 161 -13.00 -25.34 -5.85
N GLY A 162 -12.17 -24.30 -6.14
CA GLY A 162 -10.97 -24.42 -6.94
C GLY A 162 -11.18 -24.27 -8.46
N GLU A 163 -12.41 -24.25 -8.94
CA GLU A 163 -12.74 -24.04 -10.34
C GLU A 163 -12.95 -22.55 -10.65
N ILE A 164 -12.41 -22.07 -11.78
CA ILE A 164 -12.60 -20.67 -12.20
C ILE A 164 -14.08 -20.43 -12.53
N PHE A 165 -14.74 -19.60 -11.72
CA PHE A 165 -16.12 -19.18 -11.94
C PHE A 165 -16.21 -17.95 -12.83
N ALA A 166 -15.30 -17.00 -12.62
CA ALA A 166 -15.23 -15.77 -13.41
C ALA A 166 -13.80 -15.20 -13.39
N GLU A 167 -13.42 -14.63 -14.52
CA GLU A 167 -12.14 -13.90 -14.63
C GLU A 167 -12.32 -12.65 -15.47
N LYS A 168 -11.47 -11.67 -15.23
CA LYS A 168 -11.41 -10.45 -16.02
C LYS A 168 -10.03 -9.85 -15.94
N SER A 169 -9.52 -9.41 -17.10
CA SER A 169 -8.25 -8.71 -17.26
C SER A 169 -8.48 -7.30 -17.81
N TRP A 170 -7.59 -6.40 -17.43
CA TRP A 170 -7.48 -5.06 -18.00
C TRP A 170 -6.03 -4.83 -18.39
N ASP A 171 -5.83 -4.16 -19.50
CA ASP A 171 -4.53 -3.73 -20.01
C ASP A 171 -4.74 -2.34 -20.60
N GLU A 172 -4.15 -1.34 -19.94
CA GLU A 172 -4.39 0.07 -20.24
C GLU A 172 -3.07 0.81 -20.35
N ILE A 173 -2.96 1.68 -21.36
CA ILE A 173 -1.89 2.65 -21.51
C ILE A 173 -2.51 4.03 -21.34
N ILE A 174 -2.01 4.80 -20.38
CA ILE A 174 -2.52 6.12 -20.03
C ILE A 174 -1.42 7.14 -20.27
N PRO A 175 -1.57 8.06 -21.22
CA PRO A 175 -0.60 9.11 -21.45
C PRO A 175 -0.39 9.97 -20.21
N ARG A 176 0.86 10.38 -19.95
CA ARG A 176 1.22 11.31 -18.89
C ARG A 176 1.02 12.74 -19.36
N ASP A 177 -0.24 13.18 -19.44
CA ASP A 177 -0.56 14.55 -19.78
C ASP A 177 -0.32 15.48 -18.57
N PHE A 178 0.40 16.54 -18.77
CA PHE A 178 0.62 17.61 -17.76
C PHE A 178 1.46 17.21 -16.53
N GLN A 179 2.33 16.23 -16.67
CA GLN A 179 3.20 15.82 -15.55
C GLN A 179 4.69 15.92 -15.92
#